data_6b09d9d394656c12c092c8f978468dfc
#
_entry.id   6b09d9d394656c12c092c8f978468dfc
#
_cell.length_a   1.000
_cell.length_b   1.000
_cell.length_c   1.000
_cell.angle_alpha   90.00
_cell.angle_beta   90.00
_cell.angle_gamma   90.00
#
_symmetry.space_group_name_H-M   'P 1'
#
loop_
_entity.id
_entity.type
_entity.pdbx_description
1 polymer ?
#
loop_
_entity_poly.entity_id
_entity_poly.type
_entity_poly.pdbx_seq_one_letter_code
_entity_poly.pdbx_strand_id
1 'polypeptide(L)'
;MKFSPFVPHRVAISASQNFGIIGNGAQIIGDVDPLTGNFIELCRFHTRDGVYDCAWSEGHENVIISACGDGSVKVWDIANGPQANPLRSLHEHTHEVYAASWNLAGGRDTFLTASWDDTIKLWSLERGESVRTFAEHAYCVYAAEWSPHHADIFASASGDCLLKIWDLRQPHATLSVPVHDYETLCCDWNKWNDCVIATGSVDKTVRLWDIRNPSRELHTLVGHDYAVRRVKCSPHAENVVYTCSYDMTVGMWDWKSPAPLLNRWGHHTEFAVGLDTSCLVEGLVASCGWDEMVHAWNTVDGSPPPIAPMTRAPQAYPPMATASPAPVA
;
A
#
# COMPACT_ATOMS: atom_id res chain seq x y z
N MET A 1 -1.45 1.54 4.01
CA MET A 1 -2.71 2.28 4.30
C MET A 1 -3.55 2.35 3.03
N LYS A 2 -4.89 2.21 3.14
CA LYS A 2 -5.83 2.25 1.98
C LYS A 2 -7.20 2.80 2.40
N PHE A 3 -7.76 3.71 1.61
CA PHE A 3 -9.16 4.13 1.76
C PHE A 3 -10.11 3.01 1.36
N SER A 4 -11.26 2.94 2.04
CA SER A 4 -12.36 2.05 1.64
C SER A 4 -12.98 2.52 0.32
N PRO A 5 -13.25 1.61 -0.63
CA PRO A 5 -13.96 1.96 -1.86
C PRO A 5 -15.47 2.10 -1.64
N PHE A 6 -16.00 1.74 -0.47
CA PHE A 6 -17.44 1.75 -0.17
C PHE A 6 -17.87 2.86 0.79
N VAL A 7 -17.01 3.16 1.78
CA VAL A 7 -17.35 4.08 2.88
C VAL A 7 -16.45 5.30 2.81
N PRO A 8 -17.00 6.49 2.55
CA PRO A 8 -16.24 7.74 2.61
C PRO A 8 -15.54 7.89 3.96
N HIS A 9 -14.34 8.40 3.95
CA HIS A 9 -13.50 8.63 5.14
C HIS A 9 -13.02 7.40 5.91
N ARG A 10 -13.40 6.17 5.53
CA ARG A 10 -12.90 4.94 6.15
C ARG A 10 -11.53 4.57 5.60
N VAL A 11 -10.61 4.24 6.52
CA VAL A 11 -9.22 3.92 6.19
C VAL A 11 -8.79 2.65 6.90
N ALA A 12 -8.07 1.80 6.19
CA ALA A 12 -7.34 0.67 6.73
C ALA A 12 -5.85 1.01 6.84
N ILE A 13 -5.24 0.71 7.97
CA ILE A 13 -3.84 1.01 8.27
C ILE A 13 -3.14 -0.27 8.68
N SER A 14 -2.06 -0.59 8.00
CA SER A 14 -1.16 -1.68 8.34
C SER A 14 -0.07 -1.14 9.27
N ALA A 15 0.10 -1.77 10.41
CA ALA A 15 1.04 -1.34 11.43
C ALA A 15 2.01 -2.46 11.83
N SER A 16 3.22 -2.08 12.19
CA SER A 16 4.25 -2.98 12.70
C SER A 16 5.00 -2.32 13.86
N GLN A 17 5.44 -3.13 14.83
CA GLN A 17 6.30 -2.67 15.90
C GLN A 17 7.76 -2.61 15.45
N ASN A 18 8.56 -1.81 16.15
CA ASN A 18 10.00 -1.71 15.98
C ASN A 18 10.41 -1.56 14.49
N PHE A 19 9.74 -0.68 13.77
CA PHE A 19 9.98 -0.36 12.35
C PHE A 19 9.79 -1.56 11.40
N GLY A 20 9.04 -2.58 11.82
CA GLY A 20 8.82 -3.81 11.04
C GLY A 20 9.99 -4.79 11.06
N ILE A 21 11.02 -4.55 11.84
CA ILE A 21 12.20 -5.43 11.92
C ILE A 21 11.93 -6.67 12.78
N ILE A 22 11.23 -6.46 13.89
CA ILE A 22 10.88 -7.51 14.84
C ILE A 22 9.66 -7.10 15.67
N GLY A 23 8.81 -8.04 16.01
CA GLY A 23 7.68 -7.81 16.90
C GLY A 23 6.33 -8.00 16.21
N ASN A 24 5.29 -7.62 16.93
CA ASN A 24 3.91 -7.82 16.48
C ASN A 24 3.50 -6.72 15.48
N GLY A 25 2.44 -7.01 14.74
CA GLY A 25 1.77 -6.06 13.89
C GLY A 25 0.29 -5.93 14.20
N ALA A 26 -0.37 -5.06 13.48
CA ALA A 26 -1.81 -4.93 13.54
C ALA A 26 -2.38 -4.41 12.21
N GLN A 27 -3.56 -4.92 11.86
CA GLN A 27 -4.43 -4.31 10.88
C GLN A 27 -5.44 -3.45 11.64
N ILE A 28 -5.45 -2.15 11.39
CA ILE A 28 -6.28 -1.16 12.07
C ILE A 28 -7.28 -0.60 11.07
N ILE A 29 -8.54 -0.52 11.46
CA ILE A 29 -9.59 0.10 10.66
C ILE A 29 -10.17 1.26 11.46
N GLY A 30 -10.37 2.40 10.82
CA GLY A 30 -10.99 3.55 11.44
C GLY A 30 -11.55 4.52 10.42
N ASP A 31 -12.27 5.49 10.92
CA ASP A 31 -12.82 6.58 10.13
C ASP A 31 -12.06 7.87 10.40
N VAL A 32 -11.83 8.66 9.37
CA VAL A 32 -11.28 10.01 9.47
C VAL A 32 -12.44 10.98 9.61
N ASP A 33 -12.45 11.75 10.70
CA ASP A 33 -13.42 12.83 10.86
C ASP A 33 -13.15 13.94 9.85
N PRO A 34 -14.07 14.24 8.92
CA PRO A 34 -13.84 15.23 7.87
C PRO A 34 -13.70 16.66 8.39
N LEU A 35 -14.16 16.95 9.62
CA LEU A 35 -14.11 18.30 10.20
C LEU A 35 -12.81 18.54 10.95
N THR A 36 -12.33 17.54 11.67
CA THR A 36 -11.16 17.67 12.57
C THR A 36 -9.92 16.98 12.03
N GLY A 37 -10.08 16.09 11.01
CA GLY A 37 -9.01 15.24 10.51
C GLY A 37 -8.58 14.14 11.48
N ASN A 38 -9.26 14.00 12.62
CA ASN A 38 -8.93 13.00 13.63
C ASN A 38 -9.25 11.61 13.14
N PHE A 39 -8.38 10.64 13.43
CA PHE A 39 -8.61 9.24 13.19
C PHE A 39 -9.35 8.60 14.38
N ILE A 40 -10.51 7.98 14.10
CA ILE A 40 -11.35 7.29 15.07
C ILE A 40 -11.24 5.80 14.80
N GLU A 41 -10.51 5.07 15.66
CA GLU A 41 -10.34 3.63 15.53
C GLU A 41 -11.66 2.90 15.76
N LEU A 42 -12.06 2.04 14.80
CA LEU A 42 -13.25 1.20 14.87
C LEU A 42 -12.92 -0.22 15.34
N CYS A 43 -11.89 -0.81 14.76
CA CYS A 43 -11.44 -2.13 15.15
C CYS A 43 -9.95 -2.34 14.86
N ARG A 44 -9.35 -3.32 15.57
CA ARG A 44 -7.95 -3.69 15.47
C ARG A 44 -7.78 -5.19 15.52
N PHE A 45 -7.05 -5.74 14.56
CA PHE A 45 -6.68 -7.15 14.50
C PHE A 45 -5.17 -7.29 14.70
N HIS A 46 -4.77 -7.97 15.76
CA HIS A 46 -3.35 -8.19 16.06
C HIS A 46 -2.78 -9.36 15.26
N THR A 47 -1.55 -9.21 14.82
CA THR A 47 -0.75 -10.23 14.14
C THR A 47 0.50 -10.53 14.95
N ARG A 48 1.11 -11.69 14.73
CA ARG A 48 2.37 -12.08 15.38
C ARG A 48 3.59 -11.44 14.77
N ASP A 49 3.44 -10.90 13.56
CA ASP A 49 4.50 -10.23 12.81
C ASP A 49 3.95 -8.94 12.19
N GLY A 50 4.84 -8.07 11.72
CA GLY A 50 4.49 -6.79 11.10
C GLY A 50 3.50 -6.94 9.95
N VAL A 51 2.66 -5.95 9.75
CA VAL A 51 1.78 -5.84 8.56
C VAL A 51 2.31 -4.71 7.70
N TYR A 52 2.67 -5.03 6.45
CA TYR A 52 3.32 -4.08 5.55
C TYR A 52 2.36 -3.40 4.57
N ASP A 53 1.32 -4.10 4.14
CA ASP A 53 0.30 -3.54 3.26
C ASP A 53 -1.06 -4.18 3.49
N CYS A 54 -2.11 -3.58 2.92
CA CYS A 54 -3.46 -4.10 2.95
C CYS A 54 -4.21 -3.72 1.66
N ALA A 55 -5.27 -4.45 1.37
CA ALA A 55 -6.18 -4.09 0.29
C ALA A 55 -7.63 -4.43 0.67
N TRP A 56 -8.54 -3.53 0.36
CA TRP A 56 -9.97 -3.77 0.49
C TRP A 56 -10.47 -4.68 -0.63
N SER A 57 -11.43 -5.55 -0.30
CA SER A 57 -12.20 -6.25 -1.32
C SER A 57 -13.06 -5.27 -2.11
N GLU A 58 -13.21 -5.49 -3.39
CA GLU A 58 -14.13 -4.73 -4.24
C GLU A 58 -15.53 -5.36 -4.30
N GLY A 59 -15.64 -6.63 -3.94
CA GLY A 59 -16.93 -7.36 -3.90
C GLY A 59 -17.65 -7.31 -2.55
N HIS A 60 -16.91 -7.05 -1.46
CA HIS A 60 -17.40 -7.16 -0.08
C HIS A 60 -16.92 -6.01 0.79
N GLU A 61 -17.83 -5.12 1.18
CA GLU A 61 -17.50 -3.87 1.91
C GLU A 61 -16.77 -4.07 3.24
N ASN A 62 -16.90 -5.26 3.85
CA ASN A 62 -16.31 -5.58 5.15
C ASN A 62 -15.06 -6.46 5.06
N VAL A 63 -14.65 -6.88 3.85
CA VAL A 63 -13.51 -7.78 3.69
C VAL A 63 -12.25 -7.01 3.32
N ILE A 64 -11.17 -7.31 4.03
CA ILE A 64 -9.84 -6.75 3.80
C ILE A 64 -8.78 -7.85 3.89
N ILE A 65 -7.71 -7.71 3.13
CA ILE A 65 -6.53 -8.57 3.22
C ILE A 65 -5.35 -7.78 3.78
N SER A 66 -4.45 -8.47 4.47
CA SER A 66 -3.21 -7.95 5.01
C SER A 66 -2.01 -8.75 4.53
N ALA A 67 -0.98 -8.06 4.08
CA ALA A 67 0.33 -8.59 3.72
C ALA A 67 1.22 -8.58 4.97
N CYS A 68 1.69 -9.75 5.42
CA CYS A 68 2.38 -9.91 6.70
C CYS A 68 3.86 -10.27 6.53
N GLY A 69 4.66 -9.90 7.52
CA GLY A 69 6.10 -10.19 7.58
C GLY A 69 6.43 -11.67 7.75
N ASP A 70 5.50 -12.46 8.29
CA ASP A 70 5.65 -13.92 8.41
C ASP A 70 5.46 -14.68 7.08
N GLY A 71 5.32 -13.99 5.95
CA GLY A 71 5.03 -14.61 4.64
C GLY A 71 3.57 -14.98 4.44
N SER A 72 2.70 -14.68 5.40
CA SER A 72 1.28 -14.97 5.29
C SER A 72 0.47 -13.79 4.75
N VAL A 73 -0.64 -14.13 4.11
CA VAL A 73 -1.71 -13.20 3.78
C VAL A 73 -2.92 -13.53 4.64
N LYS A 74 -3.43 -12.56 5.37
CA LYS A 74 -4.58 -12.75 6.24
C LYS A 74 -5.81 -12.07 5.67
N VAL A 75 -6.94 -12.77 5.70
CA VAL A 75 -8.24 -12.26 5.26
C VAL A 75 -9.08 -11.97 6.49
N TRP A 76 -9.60 -10.77 6.58
CA TRP A 76 -10.38 -10.28 7.70
C TRP A 76 -11.77 -9.86 7.24
N ASP A 77 -12.75 -10.04 8.12
CA ASP A 77 -14.09 -9.46 8.00
C ASP A 77 -14.30 -8.51 9.18
N ILE A 78 -14.35 -7.21 8.91
CA ILE A 78 -14.48 -6.17 9.94
C ILE A 78 -15.85 -6.17 10.63
N ALA A 79 -16.87 -6.80 10.04
CA ALA A 79 -18.17 -6.98 10.68
C ALA A 79 -18.14 -8.05 11.79
N ASN A 80 -17.15 -8.94 11.75
CA ASN A 80 -16.95 -9.99 12.73
C ASN A 80 -15.98 -9.53 13.82
N GLY A 81 -16.23 -9.97 15.05
CA GLY A 81 -15.34 -9.69 16.18
C GLY A 81 -13.95 -10.34 16.02
N PRO A 82 -12.95 -9.90 16.83
CA PRO A 82 -11.58 -10.42 16.75
C PRO A 82 -11.46 -11.95 16.92
N GLN A 83 -12.39 -12.58 17.64
CA GLN A 83 -12.38 -14.03 17.88
C GLN A 83 -12.75 -14.85 16.64
N ALA A 84 -13.48 -14.27 15.69
CA ALA A 84 -13.85 -14.90 14.42
C ALA A 84 -12.87 -14.57 13.28
N ASN A 85 -11.81 -13.84 13.57
CA ASN A 85 -10.81 -13.37 12.62
C ASN A 85 -9.40 -13.91 12.96
N PRO A 86 -8.50 -14.12 11.96
CA PRO A 86 -8.76 -13.96 10.53
C PRO A 86 -9.68 -15.04 9.99
N LEU A 87 -10.49 -14.71 8.98
CA LEU A 87 -11.31 -15.70 8.27
C LEU A 87 -10.44 -16.77 7.61
N ARG A 88 -9.30 -16.34 7.06
CA ARG A 88 -8.29 -17.21 6.45
C ARG A 88 -6.89 -16.66 6.71
N SER A 89 -5.92 -17.58 6.77
CA SER A 89 -4.49 -17.27 6.74
C SER A 89 -3.87 -18.13 5.64
N LEU A 90 -3.38 -17.49 4.59
CA LEU A 90 -2.78 -18.11 3.42
C LEU A 90 -1.27 -17.97 3.56
N HIS A 91 -0.52 -19.09 3.53
CA HIS A 91 0.92 -19.07 3.79
C HIS A 91 1.65 -19.90 2.73
N GLU A 92 2.12 -19.21 1.68
CA GLU A 92 2.90 -19.81 0.60
C GLU A 92 4.14 -19.00 0.22
N HIS A 93 4.20 -17.71 0.59
CA HIS A 93 5.43 -16.94 0.44
C HIS A 93 6.46 -17.38 1.47
N THR A 94 7.72 -17.40 1.07
CA THR A 94 8.84 -17.85 1.93
C THR A 94 9.54 -16.69 2.66
N HIS A 95 9.23 -15.47 2.27
CA HIS A 95 9.69 -14.22 2.87
C HIS A 95 8.51 -13.26 3.06
N GLU A 96 8.81 -12.08 3.59
CA GLU A 96 7.85 -11.02 3.88
C GLU A 96 6.97 -10.71 2.67
N VAL A 97 5.67 -10.62 2.87
CA VAL A 97 4.72 -10.11 1.87
C VAL A 97 4.66 -8.59 2.01
N TYR A 98 5.10 -7.88 0.97
CA TYR A 98 5.34 -6.44 1.06
C TYR A 98 4.25 -5.57 0.41
N ALA A 99 3.48 -6.14 -0.50
CA ALA A 99 2.35 -5.47 -1.14
C ALA A 99 1.17 -6.41 -1.35
N ALA A 100 -0.03 -5.82 -1.31
CA ALA A 100 -1.29 -6.47 -1.61
C ALA A 100 -2.16 -5.54 -2.47
N SER A 101 -2.77 -6.09 -3.52
CA SER A 101 -3.64 -5.36 -4.42
C SER A 101 -4.84 -6.21 -4.81
N TRP A 102 -6.05 -5.66 -4.63
CA TRP A 102 -7.29 -6.32 -5.01
C TRP A 102 -7.65 -5.96 -6.46
N ASN A 103 -8.24 -6.90 -7.19
CA ASN A 103 -8.63 -6.68 -8.58
C ASN A 103 -9.86 -5.77 -8.65
N LEU A 104 -9.68 -4.55 -9.14
CA LEU A 104 -10.73 -3.53 -9.26
C LEU A 104 -11.62 -3.75 -10.50
N ALA A 105 -11.08 -4.40 -11.53
CA ALA A 105 -11.77 -4.58 -12.80
C ALA A 105 -12.32 -6.02 -12.93
N GLY A 106 -13.59 -6.18 -13.22
CA GLY A 106 -14.14 -7.46 -13.63
C GLY A 106 -14.87 -8.29 -12.57
N GLY A 107 -15.13 -7.75 -11.38
CA GLY A 107 -15.97 -8.40 -10.35
C GLY A 107 -15.48 -9.79 -9.92
N ARG A 108 -14.19 -10.06 -10.04
CA ARG A 108 -13.56 -11.30 -9.61
C ARG A 108 -12.97 -11.10 -8.22
N ASP A 109 -13.28 -11.98 -7.28
CA ASP A 109 -12.66 -12.01 -5.96
C ASP A 109 -11.23 -12.57 -6.02
N THR A 110 -10.36 -11.83 -6.77
CA THR A 110 -8.95 -12.16 -6.92
C THR A 110 -8.07 -11.01 -6.45
N PHE A 111 -6.93 -11.35 -5.88
CA PHE A 111 -5.96 -10.38 -5.41
C PHE A 111 -4.52 -10.84 -5.69
N LEU A 112 -3.61 -9.89 -5.75
CA LEU A 112 -2.18 -10.11 -5.89
C LEU A 112 -1.48 -9.85 -4.56
N THR A 113 -0.37 -10.56 -4.37
CA THR A 113 0.62 -10.26 -3.35
C THR A 113 2.00 -10.25 -3.96
N ALA A 114 2.85 -9.33 -3.51
CA ALA A 114 4.26 -9.26 -3.89
C ALA A 114 5.14 -9.45 -2.65
N SER A 115 6.23 -10.18 -2.80
CA SER A 115 7.07 -10.59 -1.68
C SER A 115 8.56 -10.40 -1.94
N TRP A 116 9.31 -10.40 -0.87
CA TRP A 116 10.76 -10.45 -0.86
C TRP A 116 11.32 -11.82 -1.23
N ASP A 117 10.46 -12.82 -1.49
CA ASP A 117 10.85 -14.09 -2.11
C ASP A 117 10.96 -14.00 -3.65
N ASP A 118 11.03 -12.78 -4.21
CA ASP A 118 11.16 -12.44 -5.63
C ASP A 118 9.94 -12.84 -6.47
N THR A 119 8.83 -13.25 -5.82
CA THR A 119 7.63 -13.72 -6.50
C THR A 119 6.42 -12.82 -6.29
N ILE A 120 5.49 -12.93 -7.24
CA ILE A 120 4.13 -12.41 -7.13
C ILE A 120 3.19 -13.59 -7.17
N LYS A 121 2.18 -13.60 -6.31
CA LYS A 121 1.16 -14.65 -6.33
C LYS A 121 -0.23 -14.06 -6.60
N LEU A 122 -0.97 -14.76 -7.44
CA LEU A 122 -2.38 -14.50 -7.69
C LEU A 122 -3.22 -15.43 -6.83
N TRP A 123 -4.15 -14.88 -6.11
CA TRP A 123 -5.05 -15.60 -5.21
C TRP A 123 -6.49 -15.44 -5.63
N SER A 124 -7.31 -16.40 -5.26
CA SER A 124 -8.77 -16.29 -5.27
C SER A 124 -9.28 -16.44 -3.84
N LEU A 125 -10.22 -15.59 -3.45
CA LEU A 125 -10.83 -15.64 -2.12
C LEU A 125 -11.50 -17.01 -1.83
N GLU A 126 -12.02 -17.67 -2.85
CA GLU A 126 -12.68 -18.98 -2.73
C GLU A 126 -11.70 -20.12 -2.45
N ARG A 127 -10.46 -20.02 -2.97
CA ARG A 127 -9.44 -21.05 -2.86
C ARG A 127 -8.58 -20.82 -1.61
N GLY A 128 -8.06 -21.88 -1.05
CA GLY A 128 -7.11 -21.83 0.07
C GLY A 128 -5.65 -21.77 -0.36
N GLU A 129 -5.40 -21.70 -1.67
CA GLU A 129 -4.09 -21.73 -2.32
C GLU A 129 -4.00 -20.69 -3.44
N SER A 130 -2.77 -20.34 -3.83
CA SER A 130 -2.56 -19.42 -4.94
C SER A 130 -2.98 -20.06 -6.26
N VAL A 131 -3.61 -19.25 -7.12
CA VAL A 131 -4.02 -19.67 -8.48
C VAL A 131 -2.82 -19.75 -9.40
N ARG A 132 -1.86 -18.83 -9.23
CA ARG A 132 -0.65 -18.75 -10.07
C ARG A 132 0.46 -18.00 -9.34
N THR A 133 1.71 -18.41 -9.59
CA THR A 133 2.92 -17.71 -9.14
C THR A 133 3.67 -17.16 -10.36
N PHE A 134 4.14 -15.91 -10.25
CA PHE A 134 4.97 -15.22 -11.23
C PHE A 134 6.35 -15.02 -10.63
N ALA A 135 7.39 -15.59 -11.23
CA ALA A 135 8.75 -15.68 -10.68
C ALA A 135 9.79 -15.29 -11.74
N GLU A 136 9.69 -14.07 -12.27
CA GLU A 136 10.62 -13.56 -13.29
C GLU A 136 11.41 -12.32 -12.81
N HIS A 137 11.09 -11.78 -11.64
CA HIS A 137 11.94 -10.78 -11.01
C HIS A 137 13.20 -11.43 -10.43
N ALA A 138 14.31 -10.71 -10.48
CA ALA A 138 15.61 -11.19 -10.00
C ALA A 138 15.93 -10.69 -8.58
N TYR A 139 15.01 -9.95 -7.97
CA TYR A 139 15.15 -9.39 -6.62
C TYR A 139 13.77 -9.06 -6.03
N CYS A 140 13.74 -8.74 -4.73
CA CYS A 140 12.54 -8.42 -3.95
C CYS A 140 11.49 -7.65 -4.75
N VAL A 141 10.24 -8.11 -4.74
CA VAL A 141 9.13 -7.40 -5.37
C VAL A 141 8.45 -6.51 -4.34
N TYR A 142 8.54 -5.21 -4.54
CA TYR A 142 8.03 -4.21 -3.59
C TYR A 142 6.59 -3.78 -3.86
N ALA A 143 6.13 -3.91 -5.09
CA ALA A 143 4.75 -3.57 -5.47
C ALA A 143 4.23 -4.46 -6.58
N ALA A 144 2.93 -4.77 -6.52
CA ALA A 144 2.16 -5.36 -7.61
C ALA A 144 0.77 -4.73 -7.58
N GLU A 145 0.41 -4.01 -8.65
CA GLU A 145 -0.84 -3.24 -8.71
C GLU A 145 -1.63 -3.60 -9.96
N TRP A 146 -2.91 -3.94 -9.75
CA TRP A 146 -3.84 -4.19 -10.85
C TRP A 146 -4.08 -2.97 -11.70
N SER A 147 -4.23 -3.18 -13.01
CA SER A 147 -4.75 -2.15 -13.89
C SER A 147 -6.20 -1.83 -13.50
N PRO A 148 -6.56 -0.56 -13.30
CA PRO A 148 -7.96 -0.19 -13.04
C PRO A 148 -8.84 -0.31 -14.28
N HIS A 149 -8.25 -0.50 -15.46
CA HIS A 149 -8.94 -0.54 -16.73
C HIS A 149 -9.11 -1.97 -17.29
N HIS A 150 -8.20 -2.89 -16.90
CA HIS A 150 -8.14 -4.25 -17.46
C HIS A 150 -8.04 -5.31 -16.36
N ALA A 151 -9.03 -6.19 -16.30
CA ALA A 151 -9.13 -7.22 -15.26
C ALA A 151 -8.03 -8.29 -15.28
N ASP A 152 -7.35 -8.46 -16.41
CA ASP A 152 -6.34 -9.49 -16.60
C ASP A 152 -4.89 -8.91 -16.63
N ILE A 153 -4.73 -7.59 -16.43
CA ILE A 153 -3.44 -6.92 -16.52
C ILE A 153 -3.03 -6.32 -15.18
N PHE A 154 -1.76 -6.50 -14.82
CA PHE A 154 -1.16 -5.85 -13.65
C PHE A 154 0.28 -5.42 -13.91
N ALA A 155 0.78 -4.51 -13.09
CA ALA A 155 2.16 -4.06 -13.10
C ALA A 155 2.88 -4.49 -11.82
N SER A 156 4.19 -4.70 -11.88
CA SER A 156 5.02 -4.94 -10.71
C SER A 156 6.30 -4.11 -10.74
N ALA A 157 6.76 -3.71 -9.55
CA ALA A 157 7.99 -2.97 -9.34
C ALA A 157 8.88 -3.73 -8.35
N SER A 158 10.18 -3.82 -8.67
CA SER A 158 11.12 -4.64 -7.92
C SER A 158 12.45 -3.93 -7.68
N GLY A 159 13.20 -4.45 -6.71
CA GLY A 159 14.58 -4.08 -6.45
C GLY A 159 15.55 -4.44 -7.57
N ASP A 160 15.13 -5.21 -8.57
CA ASP A 160 15.88 -5.43 -9.81
C ASP A 160 15.84 -4.23 -10.77
N CYS A 161 15.28 -3.09 -10.34
CA CYS A 161 15.11 -1.84 -11.08
C CYS A 161 14.15 -1.93 -12.26
N LEU A 162 13.40 -3.01 -12.39
CA LEU A 162 12.47 -3.22 -13.48
C LEU A 162 11.02 -2.91 -13.09
N LEU A 163 10.29 -2.36 -14.04
CA LEU A 163 8.83 -2.42 -14.13
C LEU A 163 8.46 -3.53 -15.08
N LYS A 164 7.62 -4.44 -14.65
CA LYS A 164 7.07 -5.50 -15.51
C LYS A 164 5.56 -5.36 -15.63
N ILE A 165 5.05 -5.62 -16.83
CA ILE A 165 3.62 -5.71 -17.12
C ILE A 165 3.28 -7.15 -17.42
N TRP A 166 2.21 -7.60 -16.82
CA TRP A 166 1.73 -8.97 -16.87
C TRP A 166 0.32 -9.02 -17.44
N ASP A 167 0.08 -10.02 -18.25
CA ASP A 167 -1.25 -10.39 -18.72
C ASP A 167 -1.52 -11.84 -18.26
N LEU A 168 -2.60 -12.07 -17.53
CA LEU A 168 -2.94 -13.41 -17.02
C LEU A 168 -3.10 -14.48 -18.12
N ARG A 169 -3.35 -14.05 -19.35
CA ARG A 169 -3.48 -14.92 -20.52
C ARG A 169 -2.13 -15.37 -21.08
N GLN A 170 -1.03 -14.74 -20.66
CA GLN A 170 0.32 -15.03 -21.13
C GLN A 170 1.14 -15.74 -20.04
N PRO A 171 2.04 -16.66 -20.43
CA PRO A 171 2.89 -17.37 -19.47
C PRO A 171 3.97 -16.47 -18.83
N HIS A 172 4.43 -15.44 -19.56
CA HIS A 172 5.52 -14.55 -19.20
C HIS A 172 5.07 -13.10 -19.13
N ALA A 173 5.92 -12.25 -18.54
CA ALA A 173 5.72 -10.81 -18.57
C ALA A 173 5.64 -10.32 -20.03
N THR A 174 4.62 -9.51 -20.33
CA THR A 174 4.42 -8.94 -21.67
C THR A 174 5.35 -7.78 -21.95
N LEU A 175 5.81 -7.11 -20.90
CA LEU A 175 6.76 -6.01 -20.97
C LEU A 175 7.70 -6.06 -19.76
N SER A 176 8.99 -5.78 -19.97
CA SER A 176 9.98 -5.62 -18.92
C SER A 176 10.88 -4.44 -19.27
N VAL A 177 10.87 -3.40 -18.41
CA VAL A 177 11.54 -2.11 -18.67
C VAL A 177 12.40 -1.73 -17.49
N PRO A 178 13.68 -1.38 -17.68
CA PRO A 178 14.48 -0.72 -16.66
C PRO A 178 13.96 0.72 -16.48
N VAL A 179 13.35 0.98 -15.34
CA VAL A 179 12.66 2.25 -15.09
C VAL A 179 13.46 3.21 -14.23
N HIS A 180 14.38 2.69 -13.41
CA HIS A 180 15.22 3.49 -12.52
C HIS A 180 16.63 2.92 -12.47
N ASP A 181 17.57 3.73 -11.97
CA ASP A 181 18.97 3.32 -11.79
C ASP A 181 19.20 2.60 -10.46
N TYR A 182 18.20 2.65 -9.56
CA TYR A 182 18.17 2.00 -8.26
C TYR A 182 16.82 1.29 -8.07
N GLU A 183 16.67 0.57 -6.95
CA GLU A 183 15.46 -0.19 -6.61
C GLU A 183 14.18 0.60 -6.83
N THR A 184 13.23 -0.01 -7.52
CA THR A 184 11.89 0.55 -7.75
C THR A 184 10.97 0.08 -6.62
N LEU A 185 10.58 1.01 -5.74
CA LEU A 185 9.85 0.68 -4.51
C LEU A 185 8.33 0.68 -4.67
N CYS A 186 7.82 1.35 -5.67
CA CYS A 186 6.38 1.47 -5.89
C CYS A 186 6.04 1.75 -7.35
N CYS A 187 4.82 1.37 -7.72
CA CYS A 187 4.20 1.76 -8.97
C CYS A 187 2.70 2.01 -8.75
N ASP A 188 2.10 2.81 -9.59
CA ASP A 188 0.64 2.97 -9.65
C ASP A 188 0.18 3.34 -11.04
N TRP A 189 -0.98 2.82 -11.45
CA TRP A 189 -1.59 3.10 -12.75
C TRP A 189 -2.27 4.47 -12.74
N ASN A 190 -2.15 5.18 -13.85
CA ASN A 190 -3.00 6.34 -14.08
C ASN A 190 -4.47 5.88 -14.19
N LYS A 191 -5.36 6.59 -13.51
CA LYS A 191 -6.79 6.19 -13.43
C LYS A 191 -7.60 6.65 -14.65
N TRP A 192 -6.99 7.48 -15.53
CA TRP A 192 -7.61 8.08 -16.70
C TRP A 192 -7.05 7.56 -18.02
N ASN A 193 -5.77 7.17 -18.02
CA ASN A 193 -5.08 6.65 -19.18
C ASN A 193 -4.51 5.26 -18.86
N ASP A 194 -5.03 4.25 -19.52
CA ASP A 194 -4.71 2.83 -19.32
C ASP A 194 -3.26 2.45 -19.70
N CYS A 195 -2.57 3.35 -20.37
CA CYS A 195 -1.19 3.13 -20.83
C CYS A 195 -0.14 3.88 -19.99
N VAL A 196 -0.53 4.67 -18.99
CA VAL A 196 0.40 5.47 -18.18
C VAL A 196 0.55 4.88 -16.78
N ILE A 197 1.81 4.73 -16.36
CA ILE A 197 2.19 4.24 -15.04
C ILE A 197 3.19 5.21 -14.42
N ALA A 198 3.01 5.49 -13.13
CA ALA A 198 3.97 6.20 -12.30
C ALA A 198 4.80 5.18 -11.50
N THR A 199 6.11 5.41 -11.39
CA THR A 199 7.03 4.61 -10.57
C THR A 199 7.82 5.51 -9.63
N GLY A 200 8.15 5.01 -8.43
CA GLY A 200 8.97 5.71 -7.45
C GLY A 200 10.11 4.83 -6.97
N SER A 201 11.27 5.43 -6.70
CA SER A 201 12.52 4.70 -6.49
C SER A 201 13.37 5.25 -5.35
N VAL A 202 14.36 4.45 -4.97
CA VAL A 202 15.48 4.83 -4.11
C VAL A 202 16.31 5.96 -4.72
N ASP A 203 16.31 6.14 -6.05
CA ASP A 203 16.96 7.26 -6.75
C ASP A 203 16.32 8.63 -6.47
N LYS A 204 15.31 8.69 -5.60
CA LYS A 204 14.59 9.89 -5.14
C LYS A 204 13.68 10.52 -6.20
N THR A 205 13.51 9.86 -7.33
CA THR A 205 12.69 10.36 -8.43
C THR A 205 11.38 9.60 -8.55
N VAL A 206 10.41 10.26 -9.16
CA VAL A 206 9.21 9.62 -9.70
C VAL A 206 9.25 9.76 -11.19
N ARG A 207 9.04 8.66 -11.92
CA ARG A 207 9.03 8.66 -13.38
C ARG A 207 7.68 8.20 -13.90
N LEU A 208 7.20 8.86 -14.95
CA LEU A 208 5.95 8.53 -15.66
C LEU A 208 6.31 7.82 -16.96
N TRP A 209 5.64 6.70 -17.23
CA TRP A 209 5.91 5.83 -18.37
C TRP A 209 4.67 5.62 -19.22
N ASP A 210 4.82 5.67 -20.55
CA ASP A 210 3.82 5.15 -21.48
C ASP A 210 4.26 3.74 -21.91
N ILE A 211 3.50 2.72 -21.51
CA ILE A 211 3.84 1.31 -21.79
C ILE A 211 3.81 0.96 -23.28
N ARG A 212 3.21 1.80 -24.13
CA ARG A 212 3.24 1.65 -25.60
C ARG A 212 4.57 2.09 -26.21
N ASN A 213 5.28 3.01 -25.53
CA ASN A 213 6.59 3.50 -25.94
C ASN A 213 7.54 3.56 -24.74
N PRO A 214 7.97 2.42 -24.21
CA PRO A 214 8.75 2.33 -22.98
C PRO A 214 10.24 2.66 -23.15
N SER A 215 10.65 3.13 -24.33
CA SER A 215 12.06 3.45 -24.63
C SER A 215 12.59 4.65 -23.84
N ARG A 216 11.71 5.50 -23.33
CA ARG A 216 12.03 6.65 -22.48
C ARG A 216 10.83 6.98 -21.58
N GLU A 217 11.11 7.60 -20.45
CA GLU A 217 10.09 8.19 -19.59
C GLU A 217 9.34 9.34 -20.26
N LEU A 218 8.07 9.52 -19.92
CA LEU A 218 7.29 10.70 -20.30
C LEU A 218 7.75 11.93 -19.52
N HIS A 219 7.92 11.77 -18.23
CA HIS A 219 8.35 12.81 -17.29
C HIS A 219 9.12 12.23 -16.13
N THR A 220 10.09 13.01 -15.62
CA THR A 220 10.78 12.74 -14.37
C THR A 220 10.48 13.86 -13.38
N LEU A 221 9.93 13.51 -12.22
CA LEU A 221 9.64 14.43 -11.13
C LEU A 221 10.77 14.34 -10.10
N VAL A 222 11.42 15.48 -9.87
CA VAL A 222 12.56 15.61 -8.95
C VAL A 222 12.21 16.63 -7.88
N GLY A 223 12.49 16.29 -6.60
CA GLY A 223 12.22 17.20 -5.49
C GLY A 223 12.19 16.52 -4.14
N HIS A 224 12.18 15.18 -4.09
CA HIS A 224 12.42 14.46 -2.83
C HIS A 224 13.91 14.35 -2.51
N ASP A 225 14.24 14.41 -1.23
CA ASP A 225 15.61 14.33 -0.74
C ASP A 225 16.05 12.90 -0.41
N TYR A 226 15.09 11.97 -0.27
CA TYR A 226 15.29 10.55 -0.01
C TYR A 226 14.37 9.69 -0.90
N ALA A 227 14.46 8.36 -0.73
CA ALA A 227 13.71 7.38 -1.51
C ALA A 227 12.20 7.65 -1.49
N VAL A 228 11.57 7.51 -2.64
CA VAL A 228 10.12 7.61 -2.78
C VAL A 228 9.49 6.27 -2.45
N ARG A 229 8.76 6.22 -1.33
CA ARG A 229 8.22 4.96 -0.80
C ARG A 229 6.89 4.56 -1.41
N ARG A 230 6.01 5.52 -1.71
CA ARG A 230 4.72 5.29 -2.37
C ARG A 230 4.44 6.37 -3.40
N VAL A 231 3.75 5.97 -4.45
CA VAL A 231 3.18 6.84 -5.47
C VAL A 231 1.72 6.51 -5.65
N LYS A 232 0.87 7.51 -5.82
CA LYS A 232 -0.56 7.36 -6.12
C LYS A 232 -0.97 8.34 -7.20
N CYS A 233 -1.52 7.84 -8.29
CA CYS A 233 -2.15 8.65 -9.32
C CYS A 233 -3.54 9.07 -8.84
N SER A 234 -3.87 10.34 -8.99
CA SER A 234 -5.15 10.87 -8.56
C SER A 234 -6.33 10.22 -9.30
N PRO A 235 -7.39 9.79 -8.59
CA PRO A 235 -8.60 9.33 -9.22
C PRO A 235 -9.47 10.48 -9.77
N HIS A 236 -9.19 11.72 -9.37
CA HIS A 236 -10.01 12.90 -9.73
C HIS A 236 -9.35 13.84 -10.76
N ALA A 237 -8.04 13.67 -11.01
CA ALA A 237 -7.30 14.50 -11.96
C ALA A 237 -6.24 13.67 -12.71
N GLU A 238 -6.31 13.65 -14.04
CA GLU A 238 -5.44 12.84 -14.91
C GLU A 238 -3.95 13.09 -14.69
N ASN A 239 -3.58 14.35 -14.49
CA ASN A 239 -2.19 14.82 -14.43
C ASN A 239 -1.63 14.94 -13.00
N VAL A 240 -2.42 14.63 -11.98
CA VAL A 240 -1.99 14.76 -10.59
C VAL A 240 -1.49 13.41 -10.03
N VAL A 241 -0.32 13.49 -9.39
CA VAL A 241 0.30 12.36 -8.69
C VAL A 241 0.66 12.80 -7.26
N TYR A 242 0.42 11.92 -6.31
CA TYR A 242 0.84 12.08 -4.91
C TYR A 242 1.97 11.13 -4.60
N THR A 243 2.89 11.55 -3.75
CA THR A 243 4.06 10.75 -3.35
C THR A 243 4.32 10.91 -1.86
N CYS A 244 4.82 9.85 -1.21
CA CYS A 244 5.44 9.99 0.11
C CYS A 244 6.86 9.42 0.07
N SER A 245 7.72 9.99 0.89
CA SER A 245 9.16 9.70 0.88
C SER A 245 9.72 9.55 2.29
N TYR A 246 10.86 8.89 2.36
CA TYR A 246 11.70 8.83 3.56
C TYR A 246 12.32 10.19 3.94
N ASP A 247 12.08 11.25 3.16
CA ASP A 247 12.36 12.63 3.56
C ASP A 247 11.29 13.23 4.47
N MET A 248 10.37 12.40 5.00
CA MET A 248 9.30 12.79 5.93
C MET A 248 8.22 13.67 5.29
N THR A 249 8.20 13.76 3.96
CA THR A 249 7.26 14.64 3.24
C THR A 249 6.32 13.87 2.34
N VAL A 250 5.16 14.52 2.09
CA VAL A 250 4.21 14.13 1.06
C VAL A 250 4.22 15.21 -0.03
N GLY A 251 4.37 14.82 -1.28
CA GLY A 251 4.36 15.70 -2.45
C GLY A 251 3.08 15.55 -3.26
N MET A 252 2.61 16.66 -3.82
CA MET A 252 1.56 16.72 -4.85
C MET A 252 2.14 17.31 -6.11
N TRP A 253 1.96 16.62 -7.22
CA TRP A 253 2.62 16.96 -8.48
C TRP A 253 1.61 17.02 -9.62
N ASP A 254 1.75 18.03 -10.50
CA ASP A 254 1.15 18.04 -11.84
C ASP A 254 2.26 17.70 -12.86
N TRP A 255 2.28 16.43 -13.30
CA TRP A 255 3.37 15.96 -14.16
C TRP A 255 3.35 16.54 -15.58
N LYS A 256 2.26 17.20 -16.00
CA LYS A 256 2.20 17.93 -17.30
C LYS A 256 2.66 19.38 -17.18
N SER A 257 2.81 19.89 -15.95
CA SER A 257 3.23 21.28 -15.71
C SER A 257 4.76 21.47 -15.90
N PRO A 258 5.22 22.61 -16.42
CA PRO A 258 6.64 22.95 -16.43
C PRO A 258 7.22 23.16 -15.02
N ALA A 259 6.38 23.42 -14.01
CA ALA A 259 6.72 23.45 -12.60
C ALA A 259 5.88 22.36 -11.89
N PRO A 260 6.35 21.09 -11.88
CA PRO A 260 5.51 19.97 -11.56
C PRO A 260 5.12 19.88 -10.09
N LEU A 261 5.93 20.37 -9.14
CA LEU A 261 5.62 20.35 -7.72
C LEU A 261 4.57 21.41 -7.40
N LEU A 262 3.33 20.96 -7.10
CA LEU A 262 2.24 21.84 -6.71
C LEU A 262 2.27 22.15 -5.23
N ASN A 263 2.51 21.15 -4.39
CA ASN A 263 2.59 21.32 -2.94
C ASN A 263 3.47 20.24 -2.30
N ARG A 264 4.02 20.54 -1.13
CA ARG A 264 4.81 19.63 -0.31
C ARG A 264 4.46 19.83 1.17
N TRP A 265 4.04 18.77 1.84
CA TRP A 265 3.69 18.76 3.25
C TRP A 265 4.75 18.00 4.05
N GLY A 266 5.32 18.66 5.06
CA GLY A 266 6.32 18.11 5.98
C GLY A 266 5.77 17.95 7.39
N HIS A 267 4.68 17.23 7.53
CA HIS A 267 4.00 17.03 8.82
C HIS A 267 4.48 15.78 9.57
N HIS A 268 5.15 14.86 8.90
CA HIS A 268 5.77 13.72 9.54
C HIS A 268 7.12 14.09 10.18
N THR A 269 7.40 13.48 11.33
CA THR A 269 8.68 13.66 12.06
C THR A 269 9.63 12.47 11.85
N GLU A 270 9.15 11.41 11.21
CA GLU A 270 9.87 10.23 10.78
C GLU A 270 9.43 9.85 9.35
N PHE A 271 9.98 8.77 8.80
CA PHE A 271 9.73 8.35 7.43
C PHE A 271 8.24 8.20 7.10
N ALA A 272 7.79 8.91 6.08
CA ALA A 272 6.44 8.74 5.55
C ALA A 272 6.42 7.48 4.66
N VAL A 273 5.65 6.47 5.07
CA VAL A 273 5.69 5.14 4.43
C VAL A 273 4.37 4.72 3.79
N GLY A 274 3.26 5.28 4.25
CA GLY A 274 1.93 4.99 3.72
C GLY A 274 1.29 6.23 3.12
N LEU A 275 0.62 6.05 1.99
CA LEU A 275 -0.08 7.11 1.27
C LEU A 275 -1.22 6.49 0.49
N ASP A 276 -2.38 7.11 0.56
CA ASP A 276 -3.49 6.79 -0.32
C ASP A 276 -4.41 8.00 -0.57
N THR A 277 -5.20 7.92 -1.62
CA THR A 277 -6.16 8.96 -2.04
C THR A 277 -7.56 8.37 -2.10
N SER A 278 -8.54 9.08 -1.58
CA SER A 278 -9.92 8.63 -1.64
C SER A 278 -10.46 8.66 -3.07
N CYS A 279 -11.10 7.59 -3.50
CA CYS A 279 -11.86 7.58 -4.76
C CYS A 279 -13.27 8.16 -4.62
N LEU A 280 -13.79 8.25 -3.38
CA LEU A 280 -15.16 8.72 -3.10
C LEU A 280 -15.21 10.21 -2.75
N VAL A 281 -14.11 10.80 -2.27
CA VAL A 281 -14.05 12.20 -1.84
C VAL A 281 -12.92 12.89 -2.57
N GLU A 282 -13.27 13.87 -3.40
CA GLU A 282 -12.29 14.62 -4.18
C GLU A 282 -11.29 15.34 -3.28
N GLY A 283 -10.00 15.18 -3.61
CA GLY A 283 -8.91 15.83 -2.90
C GLY A 283 -8.57 15.25 -1.53
N LEU A 284 -9.34 14.29 -1.00
CA LEU A 284 -9.03 13.68 0.28
C LEU A 284 -7.83 12.73 0.15
N VAL A 285 -6.78 13.04 0.90
CA VAL A 285 -5.51 12.31 0.95
C VAL A 285 -5.24 11.91 2.39
N ALA A 286 -4.63 10.75 2.58
CA ALA A 286 -4.14 10.33 3.89
C ALA A 286 -2.72 9.77 3.78
N SER A 287 -1.90 10.03 4.81
CA SER A 287 -0.56 9.49 4.95
C SER A 287 -0.32 8.93 6.36
N CYS A 288 0.62 8.00 6.46
CA CYS A 288 1.10 7.50 7.74
C CYS A 288 2.62 7.30 7.70
N GLY A 289 3.25 7.38 8.86
CA GLY A 289 4.70 7.33 9.00
C GLY A 289 5.17 6.46 10.17
N TRP A 290 6.49 6.35 10.29
CA TRP A 290 7.14 5.70 11.42
C TRP A 290 7.06 6.53 12.72
N ASP A 291 6.59 7.75 12.63
CA ASP A 291 6.22 8.60 13.77
C ASP A 291 4.94 8.14 14.48
N GLU A 292 4.37 7.02 14.07
CA GLU A 292 3.09 6.48 14.57
C GLU A 292 1.89 7.41 14.33
N MET A 293 2.03 8.38 13.40
CA MET A 293 0.98 9.34 13.08
C MET A 293 0.24 8.96 11.81
N VAL A 294 -1.04 9.28 11.80
CA VAL A 294 -1.91 9.25 10.62
C VAL A 294 -2.45 10.65 10.40
N HIS A 295 -2.23 11.17 9.21
CA HIS A 295 -2.75 12.46 8.80
C HIS A 295 -3.68 12.29 7.62
N ALA A 296 -4.81 12.99 7.65
CA ALA A 296 -5.72 13.07 6.52
C ALA A 296 -6.16 14.51 6.32
N TRP A 297 -6.17 14.95 5.07
CA TRP A 297 -6.52 16.33 4.72
C TRP A 297 -7.10 16.39 3.32
N ASN A 298 -7.77 17.51 3.01
CA ASN A 298 -8.25 17.77 1.67
C ASN A 298 -7.31 18.74 0.95
N THR A 299 -6.87 18.36 -0.25
CA THR A 299 -5.93 19.15 -1.05
C THR A 299 -6.60 20.23 -1.90
N VAL A 300 -7.92 20.21 -2.04
CA VAL A 300 -8.70 21.18 -2.84
C VAL A 300 -8.96 22.47 -2.06
N ASP A 301 -9.25 22.35 -0.76
CA ASP A 301 -9.54 23.52 0.10
C ASP A 301 -8.27 24.20 0.67
N GLY A 302 -7.09 23.62 0.40
CA GLY A 302 -5.81 24.18 0.81
C GLY A 302 -5.53 24.10 2.32
N SER A 303 -6.36 23.40 3.08
CA SER A 303 -6.16 23.21 4.51
C SER A 303 -4.90 22.37 4.76
N PRO A 304 -3.99 22.81 5.66
CA PRO A 304 -2.87 21.96 6.08
C PRO A 304 -3.42 20.72 6.80
N PRO A 305 -2.70 19.58 6.74
CA PRO A 305 -3.11 18.42 7.52
C PRO A 305 -3.20 18.77 9.00
N PRO A 306 -4.28 18.36 9.69
CA PRO A 306 -4.39 18.57 11.12
C PRO A 306 -3.30 17.78 11.85
N ILE A 307 -2.67 18.41 12.84
CA ILE A 307 -1.72 17.76 13.73
C ILE A 307 -2.53 17.04 14.81
N ALA A 308 -2.98 15.84 14.54
CA ALA A 308 -3.69 15.02 15.51
C ALA A 308 -2.89 13.76 15.84
N PRO A 309 -2.45 13.59 17.11
CA PRO A 309 -1.88 12.33 17.53
C PRO A 309 -2.93 11.22 17.47
N MET A 310 -2.53 10.00 17.10
CA MET A 310 -3.36 8.83 17.37
C MET A 310 -3.65 8.79 18.88
N THR A 311 -4.87 9.10 19.28
CA THR A 311 -5.28 8.92 20.67
C THR A 311 -5.37 7.43 20.94
N ARG A 312 -4.29 6.85 21.47
CA ARG A 312 -4.31 5.53 22.06
C ARG A 312 -5.30 5.56 23.20
N ALA A 313 -6.40 4.83 23.10
CA ALA A 313 -7.12 4.41 24.30
C ALA A 313 -6.13 3.61 25.17
N PRO A 314 -5.98 3.90 26.47
CA PRO A 314 -5.04 3.21 27.33
C PRO A 314 -5.46 1.74 27.40
N GLN A 315 -4.77 0.86 26.67
CA GLN A 315 -4.90 -0.59 26.85
C GLN A 315 -4.23 -0.96 28.17
N ALA A 316 -5.04 -1.34 29.15
CA ALA A 316 -4.56 -2.07 30.31
C ALA A 316 -4.00 -3.42 29.83
N TYR A 317 -2.69 -3.55 29.78
CA TYR A 317 -2.04 -4.85 29.59
C TYR A 317 -2.41 -5.75 30.78
N PRO A 318 -2.91 -6.98 30.53
CA PRO A 318 -2.99 -7.93 31.63
C PRO A 318 -1.57 -8.21 32.15
N PRO A 319 -1.36 -8.30 33.47
CA PRO A 319 -0.04 -8.56 34.04
C PRO A 319 0.50 -9.87 33.47
N MET A 320 1.76 -9.87 33.01
CA MET A 320 2.47 -11.09 32.62
C MET A 320 2.35 -12.09 33.77
N ALA A 321 1.81 -13.26 33.47
CA ALA A 321 1.83 -14.36 34.41
C ALA A 321 3.30 -14.69 34.73
N THR A 322 3.68 -14.48 36.00
CA THR A 322 5.00 -14.89 36.51
C THR A 322 5.05 -16.41 36.43
N ALA A 323 5.95 -16.95 35.62
CA ALA A 323 6.21 -18.38 35.56
C ALA A 323 6.71 -18.82 36.96
N SER A 324 5.98 -19.70 37.61
CA SER A 324 6.44 -20.36 38.82
C SER A 324 7.67 -21.22 38.53
N PRO A 325 8.72 -21.17 39.35
CA PRO A 325 9.88 -22.04 39.15
C PRO A 325 9.46 -23.51 39.30
N ALA A 326 9.94 -24.35 38.39
CA ALA A 326 9.74 -25.80 38.45
C ALA A 326 10.42 -26.37 39.72
N PRO A 327 9.82 -27.37 40.40
CA PRO A 327 10.44 -27.99 41.54
C PRO A 327 11.68 -28.78 41.09
N VAL A 328 12.77 -28.52 41.82
CA VAL A 328 14.02 -29.27 41.69
C VAL A 328 13.79 -30.61 42.36
N ALA A 329 13.97 -31.72 41.61
CA ALA A 329 14.07 -33.07 42.14
C ALA A 329 15.51 -33.55 42.00
#